data_8e78513b19b385fb27ab7ab7745bd5ed
#
_entry.id   8e78513b19b385fb27ab7ab7745bd5ed
#
_cell.length_a   1.000
_cell.length_b   1.000
_cell.length_c   1.000
_cell.angle_alpha   90.00
_cell.angle_beta   90.00
_cell.angle_gamma   90.00
#
_symmetry.space_group_name_H-M   'P 1'
#
loop_
_entity.id
_entity.type
_entity.pdbx_description
1 polymer ?
#
loop_
_entity_poly.entity_id
_entity_poly.type
_entity_poly.pdbx_seq_one_letter_code
_entity_poly.pdbx_strand_id
1 'polypeptide(L)'
;MKKIAVFGGKGGLGSKLVPFLEQRYIVIPLNSKDVDITNPKEVNDFFKNNDIDIVLNMAGKKHDAFLSKINESDYEGINAMIDVNIKGNINIISAALPQMIEKKWGRVISISSVFSEMNVPKNSIYCASKAFVDRLVSVANKENIKYGVTCNSIQLGFWDGGMCYEVEQKFQDIAKEKIGLKRWGKIEELYNTINYIVDTEYLCGINLKINGGL
;
A
#
# COMPACT_ATOMS: atom_id res chain seq x y z
N MET A 1 15.23 15.98 -8.97
CA MET A 1 14.11 15.02 -8.98
C MET A 1 13.80 14.63 -7.56
N LYS A 2 12.53 14.42 -7.21
CA LYS A 2 12.11 13.92 -5.90
C LYS A 2 12.50 12.45 -5.74
N LYS A 3 12.86 12.06 -4.52
CA LYS A 3 13.24 10.70 -4.19
C LYS A 3 12.07 9.94 -3.59
N ILE A 4 11.72 8.79 -4.18
CA ILE A 4 10.61 7.93 -3.75
C ILE A 4 11.13 6.58 -3.24
N ALA A 5 10.78 6.22 -2.01
CA ALA A 5 10.97 4.88 -1.48
C ALA A 5 9.72 4.03 -1.74
N VAL A 6 9.90 2.88 -2.38
CA VAL A 6 8.80 1.97 -2.74
C VAL A 6 8.95 0.67 -1.98
N PHE A 7 8.30 0.58 -0.82
CA PHE A 7 8.24 -0.66 -0.04
C PHE A 7 7.32 -1.66 -0.75
N GLY A 8 7.82 -2.86 -1.02
CA GLY A 8 7.18 -3.81 -1.92
C GLY A 8 7.46 -3.55 -3.40
N GLY A 9 8.38 -2.64 -3.73
CA GLY A 9 8.74 -2.25 -5.09
C GLY A 9 9.37 -3.37 -5.94
N LYS A 10 9.93 -4.41 -5.29
CA LYS A 10 10.46 -5.61 -5.96
C LYS A 10 9.44 -6.77 -6.00
N GLY A 11 8.21 -6.55 -5.52
CA GLY A 11 7.11 -7.53 -5.57
C GLY A 11 6.34 -7.52 -6.88
N GLY A 12 5.31 -8.36 -7.00
CA GLY A 12 4.58 -8.58 -8.25
C GLY A 12 4.04 -7.31 -8.93
N LEU A 13 3.28 -6.47 -8.23
CA LEU A 13 2.76 -5.22 -8.77
C LEU A 13 3.82 -4.10 -8.76
N GLY A 14 4.65 -4.06 -7.70
CA GLY A 14 5.69 -3.05 -7.53
C GLY A 14 6.75 -3.10 -8.63
N SER A 15 7.22 -4.30 -9.01
CA SER A 15 8.22 -4.48 -10.05
C SER A 15 7.76 -4.00 -11.43
N LYS A 16 6.46 -4.08 -11.70
CA LYS A 16 5.85 -3.54 -12.93
C LYS A 16 5.73 -2.01 -12.87
N LEU A 17 5.52 -1.43 -11.68
CA LEU A 17 5.33 0.00 -11.49
C LEU A 17 6.65 0.79 -11.47
N VAL A 18 7.70 0.23 -10.89
CA VAL A 18 9.01 0.89 -10.72
C VAL A 18 9.52 1.52 -12.01
N PRO A 19 9.54 0.84 -13.19
CA PRO A 19 10.02 1.45 -14.44
C PRO A 19 9.24 2.71 -14.88
N PHE A 20 7.96 2.80 -14.52
CA PHE A 20 7.16 4.00 -14.78
C PHE A 20 7.52 5.14 -13.82
N LEU A 21 7.75 4.84 -12.54
CA LEU A 21 8.16 5.83 -11.56
C LEU A 21 9.54 6.41 -11.85
N GLU A 22 10.47 5.63 -12.38
CA GLU A 22 11.83 6.05 -12.76
C GLU A 22 11.85 7.11 -13.88
N GLN A 23 10.77 7.24 -14.63
CA GLN A 23 10.63 8.32 -15.64
C GLN A 23 10.57 9.71 -14.98
N ARG A 24 10.21 9.77 -13.69
CA ARG A 24 9.96 11.03 -12.98
C ARG A 24 10.69 11.20 -11.65
N TYR A 25 11.01 10.10 -10.98
CA TYR A 25 11.56 10.09 -9.63
C TYR A 25 12.90 9.37 -9.57
N ILE A 26 13.68 9.67 -8.54
CA ILE A 26 14.77 8.79 -8.11
C ILE A 26 14.12 7.71 -7.26
N VAL A 27 14.04 6.48 -7.78
CA VAL A 27 13.30 5.38 -7.15
C VAL A 27 14.24 4.50 -6.32
N ILE A 28 13.84 4.19 -5.09
CA ILE A 28 14.47 3.17 -4.24
C ILE A 28 13.46 2.03 -4.06
N PRO A 29 13.54 0.98 -4.90
CA PRO A 29 12.65 -0.17 -4.78
C PRO A 29 13.15 -1.11 -3.70
N LEU A 30 12.28 -1.47 -2.74
CA LEU A 30 12.61 -2.26 -1.57
C LEU A 30 11.73 -3.51 -1.48
N ASN A 31 12.28 -4.58 -0.92
CA ASN A 31 11.55 -5.75 -0.44
C ASN A 31 11.98 -6.09 1.00
N SER A 32 11.47 -7.20 1.56
CA SER A 32 11.77 -7.62 2.94
C SER A 32 13.22 -8.06 3.19
N LYS A 33 14.02 -8.28 2.12
CA LYS A 33 15.45 -8.56 2.25
C LYS A 33 16.29 -7.28 2.30
N ASP A 34 15.77 -6.17 1.78
CA ASP A 34 16.41 -4.87 1.83
C ASP A 34 16.08 -4.15 3.14
N VAL A 35 14.81 -4.16 3.54
CA VAL A 35 14.30 -3.60 4.80
C VAL A 35 13.09 -4.41 5.24
N ASP A 36 13.19 -5.08 6.37
CA ASP A 36 12.04 -5.72 6.99
C ASP A 36 11.17 -4.66 7.68
N ILE A 37 10.04 -4.36 7.07
CA ILE A 37 9.10 -3.35 7.58
C ILE A 37 8.47 -3.74 8.93
N THR A 38 8.51 -5.01 9.31
CA THR A 38 8.03 -5.49 10.62
C THR A 38 9.03 -5.20 11.74
N ASN A 39 10.29 -4.90 11.38
CA ASN A 39 11.35 -4.52 12.29
C ASN A 39 11.50 -2.98 12.36
N PRO A 40 11.03 -2.33 13.44
CA PRO A 40 11.08 -0.88 13.54
C PRO A 40 12.50 -0.30 13.50
N LYS A 41 13.50 -1.08 13.95
CA LYS A 41 14.90 -0.63 13.91
C LYS A 41 15.40 -0.51 12.47
N GLU A 42 15.17 -1.52 11.63
CA GLU A 42 15.59 -1.50 10.22
C GLU A 42 14.92 -0.34 9.46
N VAL A 43 13.62 -0.13 9.70
CA VAL A 43 12.87 0.98 9.08
C VAL A 43 13.44 2.33 9.52
N ASN A 44 13.70 2.53 10.82
CA ASN A 44 14.29 3.76 11.32
C ASN A 44 15.72 3.98 10.74
N ASP A 45 16.55 2.93 10.69
CA ASP A 45 17.91 3.02 10.15
C ASP A 45 17.87 3.36 8.64
N PHE A 46 16.91 2.81 7.89
CA PHE A 46 16.70 3.19 6.48
C PHE A 46 16.41 4.68 6.32
N PHE A 47 15.47 5.26 7.07
CA PHE A 47 15.12 6.68 6.96
C PHE A 47 16.22 7.61 7.51
N LYS A 48 17.04 7.17 8.47
CA LYS A 48 18.21 7.94 8.93
C LYS A 48 19.29 8.05 7.86
N ASN A 49 19.45 7.03 7.04
CA ASN A 49 20.49 6.96 6.01
C ASN A 49 20.02 7.42 4.62
N ASN A 50 18.74 7.69 4.45
CA ASN A 50 18.15 8.06 3.17
C ASN A 50 17.24 9.27 3.32
N ASP A 51 17.51 10.30 2.54
CA ASP A 51 16.67 11.47 2.43
C ASP A 51 15.52 11.19 1.45
N ILE A 52 14.33 10.92 1.97
CA ILE A 52 13.15 10.49 1.20
C ILE A 52 12.11 11.61 1.16
N ASP A 53 11.61 11.91 -0.03
CA ASP A 53 10.54 12.87 -0.26
C ASP A 53 9.16 12.21 -0.30
N ILE A 54 9.08 11.03 -0.92
CA ILE A 54 7.83 10.31 -1.16
C ILE A 54 7.96 8.88 -0.64
N VAL A 55 7.00 8.44 0.13
CA VAL A 55 6.84 7.05 0.55
C VAL A 55 5.67 6.44 -0.21
N LEU A 56 5.92 5.36 -0.92
CA LEU A 56 4.90 4.49 -1.48
C LEU A 56 5.00 3.11 -0.82
N ASN A 57 4.04 2.79 0.03
CA ASN A 57 3.98 1.47 0.67
C ASN A 57 3.02 0.55 -0.08
N MET A 58 3.58 -0.38 -0.84
CA MET A 58 2.88 -1.44 -1.57
C MET A 58 3.02 -2.81 -0.90
N ALA A 59 3.77 -2.88 0.20
CA ALA A 59 3.96 -4.14 0.92
C ALA A 59 2.63 -4.59 1.55
N GLY A 60 2.33 -5.86 1.42
CA GLY A 60 1.13 -6.44 1.99
C GLY A 60 1.15 -7.95 1.88
N LYS A 61 0.50 -8.59 2.84
CA LYS A 61 0.23 -10.02 2.88
C LYS A 61 -1.27 -10.27 3.00
N LYS A 62 -1.68 -11.44 2.57
CA LYS A 62 -3.06 -11.92 2.65
C LYS A 62 -3.06 -13.35 3.18
N HIS A 63 -4.00 -13.65 4.06
CA HIS A 63 -4.30 -14.99 4.52
C HIS A 63 -5.82 -15.16 4.56
N ASP A 64 -6.33 -16.20 3.92
CA ASP A 64 -7.76 -16.46 3.73
C ASP A 64 -8.21 -17.56 4.70
N ALA A 65 -9.06 -17.21 5.65
CA ALA A 65 -9.68 -18.17 6.56
C ALA A 65 -11.09 -17.73 6.99
N PHE A 66 -12.02 -18.68 7.10
CA PHE A 66 -13.28 -18.40 7.81
C PHE A 66 -13.01 -18.27 9.31
N LEU A 67 -13.50 -17.20 9.96
CA LEU A 67 -13.31 -16.99 11.40
C LEU A 67 -13.72 -18.22 12.24
N SER A 68 -14.81 -18.88 11.86
CA SER A 68 -15.30 -20.08 12.56
C SER A 68 -14.48 -21.34 12.31
N LYS A 69 -13.46 -21.31 11.44
CA LYS A 69 -12.61 -22.44 11.05
C LYS A 69 -11.13 -22.19 11.26
N ILE A 70 -10.75 -21.07 11.88
CA ILE A 70 -9.36 -20.77 12.22
C ILE A 70 -8.86 -21.84 13.20
N ASN A 71 -7.69 -22.39 12.91
CA ASN A 71 -6.98 -23.37 13.71
C ASN A 71 -5.50 -22.94 13.91
N GLU A 72 -4.72 -23.74 14.62
CA GLU A 72 -3.31 -23.37 14.94
C GLU A 72 -2.46 -23.10 13.69
N SER A 73 -2.69 -23.83 12.59
CA SER A 73 -1.90 -23.63 11.37
C SER A 73 -2.18 -22.31 10.64
N ASP A 74 -3.31 -21.67 10.91
CA ASP A 74 -3.65 -20.39 10.31
C ASP A 74 -2.91 -19.20 10.96
N TYR A 75 -2.51 -19.35 12.26
CA TYR A 75 -1.95 -18.23 13.03
C TYR A 75 -0.60 -17.72 12.49
N GLU A 76 0.21 -18.57 11.88
CA GLU A 76 1.44 -18.10 11.22
C GLU A 76 1.13 -17.11 10.11
N GLY A 77 0.21 -17.46 9.21
CA GLY A 77 -0.22 -16.57 8.11
C GLY A 77 -0.94 -15.32 8.60
N ILE A 78 -1.80 -15.47 9.61
CA ILE A 78 -2.53 -14.35 10.24
C ILE A 78 -1.54 -13.37 10.90
N ASN A 79 -0.61 -13.85 11.70
CA ASN A 79 0.38 -13.03 12.37
C ASN A 79 1.27 -12.30 11.36
N ALA A 80 1.77 -13.03 10.34
CA ALA A 80 2.57 -12.43 9.28
C ALA A 80 1.79 -11.35 8.51
N MET A 81 0.48 -11.52 8.30
CA MET A 81 -0.39 -10.50 7.69
C MET A 81 -0.57 -9.29 8.60
N ILE A 82 -0.80 -9.48 9.89
CA ILE A 82 -0.92 -8.40 10.88
C ILE A 82 0.40 -7.63 10.98
N ASP A 83 1.52 -8.32 11.06
CA ASP A 83 2.84 -7.72 11.18
C ASP A 83 3.15 -6.85 9.95
N VAL A 84 2.93 -7.36 8.75
CA VAL A 84 3.20 -6.61 7.51
C VAL A 84 2.17 -5.49 7.28
N ASN A 85 0.86 -5.80 7.35
CA ASN A 85 -0.17 -4.85 6.94
C ASN A 85 -0.41 -3.76 8.00
N ILE A 86 -0.27 -4.07 9.27
CA ILE A 86 -0.55 -3.16 10.38
C ILE A 86 0.75 -2.58 10.93
N LYS A 87 1.61 -3.40 11.56
CA LYS A 87 2.84 -2.91 12.18
C LYS A 87 3.79 -2.30 11.15
N GLY A 88 3.93 -2.92 9.96
CA GLY A 88 4.74 -2.39 8.88
C GLY A 88 4.32 -0.99 8.43
N ASN A 89 3.01 -0.71 8.29
CA ASN A 89 2.53 0.63 7.98
C ASN A 89 2.82 1.64 9.11
N ILE A 90 2.64 1.24 10.37
CA ILE A 90 2.98 2.09 11.52
C ILE A 90 4.47 2.44 11.48
N ASN A 91 5.35 1.44 11.34
CA ASN A 91 6.79 1.63 11.33
C ASN A 91 7.26 2.56 10.21
N ILE A 92 6.78 2.34 8.97
CA ILE A 92 7.14 3.16 7.81
C ILE A 92 6.68 4.60 8.01
N ILE A 93 5.41 4.81 8.36
CA ILE A 93 4.86 6.17 8.49
C ILE A 93 5.54 6.92 9.62
N SER A 94 5.66 6.31 10.81
CA SER A 94 6.29 6.96 11.97
C SER A 94 7.76 7.33 11.73
N ALA A 95 8.52 6.50 10.99
CA ALA A 95 9.92 6.76 10.70
C ALA A 95 10.11 7.80 9.57
N ALA A 96 9.18 7.89 8.62
CA ALA A 96 9.25 8.86 7.51
C ALA A 96 8.89 10.28 7.93
N LEU A 97 7.89 10.43 8.80
CA LEU A 97 7.32 11.73 9.17
C LEU A 97 8.34 12.75 9.71
N PRO A 98 9.27 12.42 10.61
CA PRO A 98 10.19 13.41 11.20
C PRO A 98 10.96 14.20 10.13
N GLN A 99 11.60 13.54 9.17
CA GLN A 99 12.35 14.22 8.12
C GLN A 99 11.46 15.01 7.15
N MET A 100 10.24 14.53 6.89
CA MET A 100 9.27 15.24 6.03
C MET A 100 8.76 16.51 6.70
N ILE A 101 8.52 16.47 8.01
CA ILE A 101 8.13 17.62 8.83
C ILE A 101 9.24 18.70 8.83
N GLU A 102 10.49 18.26 9.02
CA GLU A 102 11.66 19.16 9.00
C GLU A 102 11.79 19.87 7.64
N LYS A 103 11.61 19.12 6.53
CA LYS A 103 11.61 19.65 5.16
C LYS A 103 10.38 20.52 4.84
N LYS A 104 9.34 20.49 5.67
CA LYS A 104 8.03 21.10 5.40
C LYS A 104 7.41 20.61 4.08
N TRP A 105 7.73 19.40 3.68
CA TRP A 105 7.21 18.75 2.48
C TRP A 105 7.37 17.22 2.58
N GLY A 106 6.33 16.51 2.26
CA GLY A 106 6.36 15.05 2.17
C GLY A 106 5.06 14.49 1.60
N ARG A 107 5.16 13.30 0.99
CA ARG A 107 4.01 12.55 0.48
C ARG A 107 4.09 11.11 0.96
N VAL A 108 3.09 10.68 1.71
CA VAL A 108 2.94 9.29 2.14
C VAL A 108 1.74 8.69 1.42
N ILE A 109 1.96 7.60 0.70
CA ILE A 109 0.94 6.87 -0.04
C ILE A 109 1.00 5.41 0.40
N SER A 110 -0.06 4.91 1.02
CA SER A 110 -0.18 3.49 1.39
C SER A 110 -1.19 2.78 0.48
N ILE A 111 -0.80 1.62 -0.03
CA ILE A 111 -1.71 0.80 -0.82
C ILE A 111 -2.64 0.03 0.11
N SER A 112 -3.91 0.39 0.02
CA SER A 112 -5.04 -0.30 0.64
C SER A 112 -5.74 -1.21 -0.38
N SER A 113 -6.97 -1.54 -0.14
CA SER A 113 -7.79 -2.39 -1.00
C SER A 113 -9.25 -1.97 -0.90
N VAL A 114 -10.02 -2.17 -1.95
CA VAL A 114 -11.50 -2.08 -1.90
C VAL A 114 -12.08 -3.01 -0.83
N PHE A 115 -11.35 -4.04 -0.43
CA PHE A 115 -11.75 -4.95 0.65
C PHE A 115 -11.78 -4.26 2.02
N SER A 116 -11.20 -3.07 2.18
CA SER A 116 -11.35 -2.26 3.39
C SER A 116 -12.82 -1.85 3.65
N GLU A 117 -13.62 -1.80 2.60
CA GLU A 117 -15.05 -1.43 2.67
C GLU A 117 -15.99 -2.58 2.26
N MET A 118 -15.45 -3.64 1.63
CA MET A 118 -16.25 -4.79 1.18
C MET A 118 -16.32 -5.89 2.24
N ASN A 119 -17.48 -6.54 2.33
CA ASN A 119 -17.68 -7.71 3.20
C ASN A 119 -17.39 -9.00 2.42
N VAL A 120 -16.13 -9.43 2.38
CA VAL A 120 -15.69 -10.58 1.61
C VAL A 120 -15.50 -11.80 2.52
N PRO A 121 -16.29 -12.87 2.38
CA PRO A 121 -16.11 -14.09 3.16
C PRO A 121 -14.67 -14.62 3.07
N LYS A 122 -14.16 -15.21 4.15
CA LYS A 122 -12.79 -15.68 4.36
C LYS A 122 -11.74 -14.57 4.52
N ASN A 123 -12.08 -13.32 4.27
CA ASN A 123 -11.13 -12.21 4.25
C ASN A 123 -11.30 -11.25 5.42
N SER A 124 -11.98 -11.64 6.50
CA SER A 124 -12.32 -10.75 7.61
C SER A 124 -11.10 -10.03 8.19
N ILE A 125 -10.00 -10.73 8.46
CA ILE A 125 -8.79 -10.13 9.03
C ILE A 125 -8.06 -9.26 8.00
N TYR A 126 -8.02 -9.70 6.73
CA TYR A 126 -7.46 -8.89 5.64
C TYR A 126 -8.26 -7.60 5.43
N CYS A 127 -9.60 -7.68 5.36
CA CYS A 127 -10.49 -6.52 5.28
C CYS A 127 -10.25 -5.54 6.42
N ALA A 128 -10.20 -6.05 7.65
CA ALA A 128 -9.91 -5.24 8.84
C ALA A 128 -8.51 -4.60 8.78
N SER A 129 -7.48 -5.33 8.31
CA SER A 129 -6.14 -4.78 8.16
C SER A 129 -6.06 -3.65 7.14
N LYS A 130 -6.84 -3.72 6.04
CA LYS A 130 -6.88 -2.66 5.03
C LYS A 130 -7.72 -1.46 5.49
N ALA A 131 -8.80 -1.68 6.24
CA ALA A 131 -9.54 -0.61 6.90
C ALA A 131 -8.67 0.12 7.96
N PHE A 132 -7.81 -0.61 8.68
CA PHE A 132 -6.81 -0.02 9.57
C PHE A 132 -5.86 0.92 8.81
N VAL A 133 -5.32 0.51 7.65
CA VAL A 133 -4.44 1.34 6.82
C VAL A 133 -5.12 2.64 6.43
N ASP A 134 -6.36 2.57 5.94
CA ASP A 134 -7.14 3.73 5.54
C ASP A 134 -7.35 4.72 6.69
N ARG A 135 -7.67 4.20 7.88
CA ARG A 135 -7.86 5.05 9.06
C ARG A 135 -6.54 5.62 9.57
N LEU A 136 -5.48 4.82 9.63
CA LEU A 136 -4.14 5.27 10.06
C LEU A 136 -3.66 6.44 9.21
N VAL A 137 -3.74 6.30 7.88
CA VAL A 137 -3.31 7.32 6.93
C VAL A 137 -4.12 8.61 7.07
N SER A 138 -5.45 8.50 7.22
CA SER A 138 -6.32 9.67 7.37
C SER A 138 -6.01 10.46 8.66
N VAL A 139 -5.71 9.75 9.76
CA VAL A 139 -5.33 10.40 11.04
C VAL A 139 -3.93 10.99 10.93
N ALA A 140 -2.96 10.25 10.38
CA ALA A 140 -1.59 10.74 10.16
C ALA A 140 -1.59 12.02 9.30
N ASN A 141 -2.47 12.10 8.29
CA ASN A 141 -2.65 13.32 7.52
C ASN A 141 -3.11 14.50 8.40
N LYS A 142 -4.14 14.29 9.21
CA LYS A 142 -4.70 15.35 10.07
C LYS A 142 -3.68 15.91 11.04
N GLU A 143 -2.79 15.06 11.54
CA GLU A 143 -1.73 15.44 12.47
C GLU A 143 -0.62 16.26 11.78
N ASN A 144 -0.33 15.98 10.49
CA ASN A 144 0.90 16.42 9.84
C ASN A 144 0.69 17.41 8.67
N ILE A 145 -0.55 17.63 8.20
CA ILE A 145 -0.83 18.50 7.06
C ILE A 145 -0.35 19.95 7.29
N LYS A 146 -0.39 20.45 8.51
CA LYS A 146 0.13 21.78 8.87
C LYS A 146 1.63 21.96 8.63
N TYR A 147 2.35 20.86 8.46
CA TYR A 147 3.78 20.86 8.14
C TYR A 147 4.05 20.62 6.64
N GLY A 148 3.03 20.67 5.78
CA GLY A 148 3.18 20.42 4.34
C GLY A 148 3.31 18.93 3.97
N VAL A 149 3.02 18.01 4.90
CA VAL A 149 3.05 16.57 4.67
C VAL A 149 1.65 16.05 4.45
N THR A 150 1.41 15.41 3.29
CA THR A 150 0.14 14.75 2.99
C THR A 150 0.26 13.23 3.10
N CYS A 151 -0.75 12.60 3.69
CA CYS A 151 -0.86 11.15 3.78
C CYS A 151 -2.18 10.71 3.13
N ASN A 152 -2.10 9.79 2.17
CA ASN A 152 -3.25 9.29 1.43
C ASN A 152 -3.15 7.77 1.28
N SER A 153 -4.27 7.08 1.09
CA SER A 153 -4.28 5.69 0.68
C SER A 153 -4.91 5.52 -0.70
N ILE A 154 -4.51 4.46 -1.39
CA ILE A 154 -5.14 4.02 -2.63
C ILE A 154 -5.79 2.68 -2.38
N GLN A 155 -7.11 2.63 -2.47
CA GLN A 155 -7.90 1.40 -2.38
C GLN A 155 -7.92 0.73 -3.76
N LEU A 156 -7.03 -0.25 -3.95
CA LEU A 156 -6.95 -1.00 -5.19
C LEU A 156 -8.07 -2.03 -5.30
N GLY A 157 -8.68 -2.11 -6.49
CA GLY A 157 -9.45 -3.28 -6.92
C GLY A 157 -8.53 -4.42 -7.37
N PHE A 158 -8.85 -5.07 -8.48
CA PHE A 158 -8.04 -6.14 -9.08
C PHE A 158 -7.14 -5.60 -10.19
N TRP A 159 -5.85 -5.95 -10.14
CA TRP A 159 -4.80 -5.40 -11.02
C TRP A 159 -4.03 -6.48 -11.74
N ASP A 160 -3.49 -6.14 -12.89
CA ASP A 160 -2.63 -7.01 -13.68
C ASP A 160 -1.28 -7.23 -12.98
N GLY A 161 -1.24 -8.16 -12.04
CA GLY A 161 -0.04 -8.55 -11.29
C GLY A 161 -0.31 -8.91 -9.83
N GLY A 162 0.71 -9.46 -9.17
CA GLY A 162 0.67 -9.82 -7.77
C GLY A 162 -0.38 -10.89 -7.44
N MET A 163 -1.08 -10.70 -6.33
CA MET A 163 -2.02 -11.69 -5.76
C MET A 163 -3.15 -12.14 -6.70
N CYS A 164 -3.46 -11.38 -7.77
CA CYS A 164 -4.51 -11.77 -8.72
C CYS A 164 -4.15 -13.01 -9.54
N TYR A 165 -2.86 -13.31 -9.71
CA TYR A 165 -2.38 -14.47 -10.45
C TYR A 165 -2.12 -15.70 -9.56
N GLU A 166 -2.22 -15.57 -8.26
CA GLU A 166 -2.05 -16.67 -7.32
C GLU A 166 -3.29 -17.60 -7.24
N VAL A 167 -4.38 -17.21 -7.92
CA VAL A 167 -5.62 -17.99 -7.97
C VAL A 167 -5.84 -18.62 -9.35
N GLU A 168 -6.58 -19.73 -9.37
CA GLU A 168 -6.92 -20.45 -10.61
C GLU A 168 -7.63 -19.55 -11.64
N GLN A 169 -7.40 -19.80 -12.93
CA GLN A 169 -7.96 -19.03 -14.05
C GLN A 169 -9.47 -18.83 -13.95
N LYS A 170 -10.22 -19.86 -13.56
CA LYS A 170 -11.67 -19.79 -13.38
C LYS A 170 -12.10 -18.69 -12.38
N PHE A 171 -11.35 -18.57 -11.27
CA PHE A 171 -11.65 -17.52 -10.29
C PHE A 171 -11.23 -16.13 -10.77
N GLN A 172 -10.17 -16.05 -11.58
CA GLN A 172 -9.78 -14.80 -12.24
C GLN A 172 -10.88 -14.30 -13.17
N ASP A 173 -11.47 -15.19 -13.97
CA ASP A 173 -12.53 -14.84 -14.91
C ASP A 173 -13.80 -14.39 -14.18
N ILE A 174 -14.18 -15.10 -13.11
CA ILE A 174 -15.30 -14.68 -12.23
C ILE A 174 -15.04 -13.28 -11.62
N ALA A 175 -13.80 -13.01 -11.21
CA ALA A 175 -13.45 -11.70 -10.64
C ALA A 175 -13.53 -10.60 -11.70
N LYS A 176 -13.06 -10.84 -12.93
CA LYS A 176 -13.17 -9.89 -14.06
C LYS A 176 -14.63 -9.57 -14.38
N GLU A 177 -15.53 -10.59 -14.34
CA GLU A 177 -16.97 -10.38 -14.59
C GLU A 177 -17.64 -9.45 -13.56
N LYS A 178 -17.09 -9.36 -12.34
CA LYS A 178 -17.58 -8.44 -11.30
C LYS A 178 -17.09 -7.00 -11.49
N ILE A 179 -15.99 -6.79 -12.23
CA ILE A 179 -15.47 -5.46 -12.52
C ILE A 179 -16.31 -4.83 -13.64
N GLY A 180 -16.80 -3.61 -13.44
CA GLY A 180 -17.58 -2.89 -14.45
C GLY A 180 -16.87 -2.79 -15.80
N LEU A 181 -15.55 -2.52 -15.79
CA LEU A 181 -14.72 -2.46 -17.00
C LEU A 181 -14.33 -3.82 -17.59
N LYS A 182 -14.71 -4.95 -16.98
CA LYS A 182 -14.43 -6.33 -17.43
C LYS A 182 -12.95 -6.64 -17.69
N ARG A 183 -12.05 -5.91 -17.03
CA ARG A 183 -10.59 -6.08 -17.14
C ARG A 183 -9.90 -5.74 -15.83
N TRP A 184 -8.67 -6.20 -15.69
CA TRP A 184 -7.76 -5.75 -14.64
C TRP A 184 -7.35 -4.28 -14.83
N GLY A 185 -7.02 -3.61 -13.73
CA GLY A 185 -6.37 -2.31 -13.75
C GLY A 185 -5.00 -2.38 -14.42
N LYS A 186 -4.63 -1.37 -15.20
CA LYS A 186 -3.35 -1.27 -15.90
C LYS A 186 -2.34 -0.48 -15.07
N ILE A 187 -1.07 -0.82 -15.18
CA ILE A 187 0.01 -0.17 -14.42
C ILE A 187 0.07 1.34 -14.64
N GLU A 188 -0.20 1.79 -15.87
CA GLU A 188 -0.22 3.20 -16.22
C GLU A 188 -1.32 3.96 -15.45
N GLU A 189 -2.45 3.32 -15.17
CA GLU A 189 -3.54 3.92 -14.39
C GLU A 189 -3.11 4.14 -12.94
N LEU A 190 -2.35 3.20 -12.36
CA LEU A 190 -1.79 3.35 -11.02
C LEU A 190 -0.69 4.44 -10.98
N TYR A 191 0.21 4.44 -11.98
CA TYR A 191 1.24 5.48 -12.11
C TYR A 191 0.62 6.88 -12.19
N ASN A 192 -0.39 7.07 -13.04
CA ASN A 192 -1.09 8.34 -13.18
C ASN A 192 -1.76 8.78 -11.87
N THR A 193 -2.35 7.82 -11.15
CA THR A 193 -2.99 8.10 -9.86
C THR A 193 -1.97 8.51 -8.80
N ILE A 194 -0.81 7.85 -8.73
CA ILE A 194 0.26 8.23 -7.81
C ILE A 194 0.74 9.65 -8.12
N ASN A 195 0.98 9.96 -9.40
CA ASN A 195 1.38 11.32 -9.80
C ASN A 195 0.31 12.36 -9.45
N TYR A 196 -0.97 12.05 -9.67
CA TYR A 196 -2.07 12.93 -9.28
C TYR A 196 -2.06 13.23 -7.77
N ILE A 197 -1.86 12.22 -6.92
CA ILE A 197 -1.77 12.39 -5.46
C ILE A 197 -0.54 13.23 -5.08
N VAL A 198 0.61 12.99 -5.72
CA VAL A 198 1.86 13.72 -5.43
C VAL A 198 1.74 15.19 -5.79
N ASP A 199 1.12 15.50 -6.94
CA ASP A 199 1.04 16.85 -7.51
C ASP A 199 -0.09 17.69 -6.91
N THR A 200 -1.14 17.04 -6.41
CA THR A 200 -2.32 17.74 -5.91
C THR A 200 -2.21 17.95 -4.40
N GLU A 201 -1.65 19.06 -4.00
CA GLU A 201 -1.42 19.37 -2.58
C GLU A 201 -2.71 19.45 -1.75
N TYR A 202 -3.80 19.88 -2.35
CA TYR A 202 -5.11 19.95 -1.70
C TYR A 202 -5.79 18.58 -1.54
N LEU A 203 -5.21 17.52 -2.12
CA LEU A 203 -5.65 16.15 -1.98
C LEU A 203 -4.95 15.51 -0.77
N CYS A 204 -5.60 15.51 0.38
CA CYS A 204 -4.98 15.09 1.63
C CYS A 204 -5.96 14.35 2.56
N GLY A 205 -5.49 13.26 3.15
CA GLY A 205 -6.26 12.42 4.09
C GLY A 205 -7.36 11.59 3.44
N ILE A 206 -7.26 11.34 2.14
CA ILE A 206 -8.28 10.59 1.39
C ILE A 206 -7.90 9.12 1.23
N ASN A 207 -8.94 8.31 1.03
CA ASN A 207 -8.83 6.91 0.61
C ASN A 207 -9.36 6.83 -0.83
N LEU A 208 -8.44 6.94 -1.81
CA LEU A 208 -8.79 7.03 -3.22
C LEU A 208 -9.05 5.65 -3.81
N LYS A 209 -10.29 5.40 -4.23
CA LYS A 209 -10.70 4.13 -4.81
C LYS A 209 -10.42 4.06 -6.30
N ILE A 210 -9.66 3.01 -6.74
CA ILE A 210 -9.40 2.70 -8.15
C ILE A 210 -9.72 1.23 -8.40
N ASN A 211 -10.91 0.94 -8.92
CA ASN A 211 -11.43 -0.42 -8.94
C ASN A 211 -12.16 -0.82 -10.22
N GLY A 212 -12.21 0.06 -11.23
CA GLY A 212 -12.88 -0.23 -12.50
C GLY A 212 -14.39 -0.44 -12.40
N GLY A 213 -15.04 0.08 -11.34
CA GLY A 213 -16.48 -0.09 -11.12
C GLY A 213 -16.84 -1.41 -10.42
N LEU A 214 -15.96 -1.91 -9.55
CA LEU A 214 -16.21 -3.09 -8.69
C LEU A 214 -17.13 -2.73 -7.54
#